data_cffae05b056cf17a57754a836b16ef08
#
_entry.id   cffae05b056cf17a57754a836b16ef08
#
_cell.length_a   1.000
_cell.length_b   1.000
_cell.length_c   1.000
_cell.angle_alpha   90.00
_cell.angle_beta   90.00
_cell.angle_gamma   90.00
#
_symmetry.space_group_name_H-M   'P 1'
#
loop_
_entity.id
_entity.type
_entity.pdbx_description
1 polymer ?
#
loop_
_entity_poly.entity_id
_entity_poly.type
_entity_poly.pdbx_seq_one_letter_code
_entity_poly.pdbx_strand_id
1 'polypeptide(L)'
;MKYKGFEYIDNNGQIELRLILPEELERHFFAWIYCRGELMDRSEGDPELIWRYMSSNFNNIKLVAPYQVHGTHIIPSSSSFALPLRPEADGVIINSASDSMASLRFADCSPVVIASDSPEPWMLLLHSGFAGTSKNIVGSSLSAISGWDAVSMGKRTLAWIGPSICKRCYSRKKDDPSTLNALNTFSPENFSEKNGMVHFDIRGEIRSQLMQCGLPYDNIYAVEDCTCCDNDFYYSFRAGDGKSRIFLLGGNTTKEA
;
A
#
# COMPACT_ATOMS: atom_id res chain seq x y z
N MET A 1 -9.35 0.18 17.63
CA MET A 1 -10.19 1.15 16.85
C MET A 1 -10.64 0.44 15.59
N LYS A 2 -11.93 0.51 15.23
CA LYS A 2 -12.46 -0.19 14.04
C LYS A 2 -12.66 0.84 12.92
N TYR A 3 -11.95 0.66 11.80
CA TYR A 3 -12.13 1.47 10.61
C TYR A 3 -13.03 0.74 9.63
N LYS A 4 -13.85 1.47 8.87
CA LYS A 4 -14.63 0.87 7.78
C LYS A 4 -13.67 0.21 6.79
N GLY A 5 -13.90 -1.07 6.48
CA GLY A 5 -13.04 -1.86 5.57
C GLY A 5 -11.79 -2.46 6.20
N PHE A 6 -11.57 -2.26 7.52
CA PHE A 6 -10.43 -2.84 8.24
C PHE A 6 -10.87 -3.41 9.59
N GLU A 7 -10.30 -4.54 9.95
CA GLU A 7 -10.35 -5.12 11.28
C GLU A 7 -9.04 -4.84 12.01
N TYR A 8 -9.14 -4.34 13.25
CA TYR A 8 -8.00 -4.13 14.12
C TYR A 8 -7.81 -5.34 15.02
N ILE A 9 -6.61 -5.90 15.02
CA ILE A 9 -6.22 -7.03 15.86
C ILE A 9 -4.97 -6.65 16.64
N ASP A 10 -4.96 -6.94 17.93
CA ASP A 10 -3.78 -6.85 18.78
C ASP A 10 -3.35 -8.28 19.18
N ASN A 11 -2.27 -8.73 18.59
CA ASN A 11 -1.64 -10.01 18.89
C ASN A 11 -0.46 -9.80 19.84
N ASN A 12 -0.74 -9.69 21.14
CA ASN A 12 0.29 -9.54 22.18
C ASN A 12 1.25 -8.36 21.92
N GLY A 13 0.71 -7.21 21.53
CA GLY A 13 1.46 -6.00 21.25
C GLY A 13 1.93 -5.85 19.79
N GLN A 14 1.71 -6.86 18.93
CA GLN A 14 1.82 -6.70 17.49
C GLN A 14 0.46 -6.28 16.94
N ILE A 15 0.35 -5.03 16.53
CA ILE A 15 -0.89 -4.50 15.94
C ILE A 15 -0.96 -4.86 14.47
N GLU A 16 -2.12 -5.37 14.06
CA GLU A 16 -2.45 -5.71 12.68
C GLU A 16 -3.74 -5.00 12.25
N LEU A 17 -3.75 -4.52 11.01
CA LEU A 17 -4.96 -4.08 10.32
C LEU A 17 -5.22 -5.08 9.19
N ARG A 18 -6.24 -5.89 9.33
CA ARG A 18 -6.66 -6.85 8.30
C ARG A 18 -7.73 -6.22 7.43
N LEU A 19 -7.56 -6.32 6.11
CA LEU A 19 -8.57 -5.84 5.19
C LEU A 19 -9.82 -6.72 5.28
N ILE A 20 -10.98 -6.08 5.43
CA ILE A 20 -12.28 -6.76 5.36
C ILE A 20 -12.64 -6.82 3.87
N LEU A 21 -12.46 -7.98 3.28
CA LEU A 21 -12.80 -8.25 1.89
C LEU A 21 -14.24 -8.75 1.80
N PRO A 22 -15.01 -8.44 0.74
CA PRO A 22 -16.26 -9.12 0.48
C PRO A 22 -16.02 -10.60 0.13
N GLU A 23 -17.02 -11.45 0.31
CA GLU A 23 -16.91 -12.90 0.16
C GLU A 23 -16.33 -13.31 -1.21
N GLU A 24 -16.67 -12.59 -2.27
CA GLU A 24 -16.18 -12.83 -3.63
C GLU A 24 -14.67 -12.67 -3.76
N LEU A 25 -14.05 -11.79 -2.94
CA LEU A 25 -12.61 -11.56 -2.91
C LEU A 25 -11.92 -12.36 -1.80
N GLU A 26 -12.55 -12.52 -0.63
CA GLU A 26 -11.99 -13.22 0.52
C GLU A 26 -11.68 -14.69 0.22
N ARG A 27 -12.49 -15.35 -0.62
CA ARG A 27 -12.22 -16.72 -1.09
C ARG A 27 -10.94 -16.85 -1.93
N HIS A 28 -10.41 -15.72 -2.43
CA HIS A 28 -9.23 -15.70 -3.30
C HIS A 28 -8.02 -15.06 -2.63
N PHE A 29 -8.23 -14.03 -1.81
CA PHE A 29 -7.16 -13.17 -1.32
C PHE A 29 -7.31 -12.82 0.15
N PHE A 30 -6.17 -12.49 0.75
CA PHE A 30 -6.10 -11.76 2.01
C PHE A 30 -5.06 -10.64 1.89
N ALA A 31 -5.18 -9.60 2.71
CA ALA A 31 -4.15 -8.59 2.89
C ALA A 31 -4.16 -8.04 4.32
N TRP A 32 -2.98 -8.01 4.94
CA TRP A 32 -2.76 -7.61 6.32
C TRP A 32 -1.66 -6.57 6.41
N ILE A 33 -1.85 -5.56 7.23
CA ILE A 33 -0.87 -4.50 7.51
C ILE A 33 -0.38 -4.68 8.93
N TYR A 34 0.87 -5.10 9.08
CA TYR A 34 1.55 -5.19 10.37
C TYR A 34 2.10 -3.82 10.73
N CYS A 35 1.56 -3.22 11.79
CA CYS A 35 1.93 -1.93 12.32
C CYS A 35 3.16 -2.04 13.24
N ARG A 36 3.42 -1.03 14.09
CA ARG A 36 4.51 -1.09 15.07
C ARG A 36 4.33 -2.29 16.00
N GLY A 37 5.44 -2.97 16.32
CA GLY A 37 5.46 -4.11 17.20
C GLY A 37 6.83 -4.76 17.24
N GLU A 38 7.04 -5.68 18.19
CA GLU A 38 8.34 -6.26 18.48
C GLU A 38 9.00 -6.93 17.25
N LEU A 39 8.21 -7.65 16.43
CA LEU A 39 8.72 -8.29 15.23
C LEU A 39 9.21 -7.26 14.21
N MET A 40 8.46 -6.19 14.01
CA MET A 40 8.81 -5.13 13.07
C MET A 40 10.02 -4.32 13.56
N ASP A 41 10.14 -4.09 14.86
CA ASP A 41 11.29 -3.41 15.46
C ASP A 41 12.58 -4.24 15.32
N ARG A 42 12.53 -5.54 15.63
CA ARG A 42 13.68 -6.44 15.52
C ARG A 42 14.17 -6.65 14.08
N SER A 43 13.28 -6.61 13.13
CA SER A 43 13.63 -6.80 11.71
C SER A 43 14.15 -5.55 11.01
N GLU A 44 14.03 -4.37 11.64
CA GLU A 44 14.52 -3.10 11.08
C GLU A 44 14.06 -2.85 9.61
N GLY A 45 12.85 -3.32 9.25
CA GLY A 45 12.31 -3.21 7.90
C GLY A 45 12.91 -4.16 6.86
N ASP A 46 13.73 -5.13 7.28
CA ASP A 46 14.27 -6.17 6.41
C ASP A 46 13.20 -7.25 6.14
N PRO A 47 12.72 -7.41 4.90
CA PRO A 47 11.69 -8.39 4.59
C PRO A 47 12.16 -9.84 4.73
N GLU A 48 13.46 -10.14 4.60
CA GLU A 48 13.98 -11.50 4.81
C GLU A 48 13.90 -11.90 6.29
N LEU A 49 14.26 -10.97 7.19
CA LEU A 49 14.15 -11.19 8.62
C LEU A 49 12.69 -11.37 9.03
N ILE A 50 11.78 -10.47 8.57
CA ILE A 50 10.35 -10.59 8.85
C ILE A 50 9.83 -11.95 8.37
N TRP A 51 10.12 -12.32 7.11
CA TRP A 51 9.60 -13.54 6.51
C TRP A 51 10.13 -14.80 7.16
N ARG A 52 11.37 -14.80 7.64
CA ARG A 52 11.94 -15.92 8.39
C ARG A 52 11.12 -16.27 9.63
N TYR A 53 10.55 -15.27 10.30
CA TYR A 53 9.68 -15.50 11.47
C TYR A 53 8.25 -15.87 11.11
N MET A 54 7.75 -15.38 9.96
CA MET A 54 6.34 -15.52 9.59
C MET A 54 6.06 -16.72 8.68
N SER A 55 7.04 -17.17 7.88
CA SER A 55 6.82 -18.11 6.79
C SER A 55 6.25 -19.47 7.23
N SER A 56 6.54 -19.93 8.44
CA SER A 56 5.95 -21.17 8.98
C SER A 56 4.43 -21.13 9.10
N ASN A 57 3.86 -19.94 9.33
CA ASN A 57 2.41 -19.74 9.40
C ASN A 57 1.76 -19.79 8.01
N PHE A 58 2.56 -19.80 6.94
CA PHE A 58 2.13 -19.76 5.55
C PHE A 58 2.75 -20.90 4.73
N ASN A 59 2.91 -22.07 5.33
CA ASN A 59 3.44 -23.28 4.66
C ASN A 59 4.77 -23.04 3.91
N ASN A 60 5.62 -22.14 4.41
CA ASN A 60 6.89 -21.75 3.81
C ASN A 60 6.78 -21.30 2.34
N ILE A 61 5.65 -20.75 1.93
CA ILE A 61 5.48 -20.13 0.62
C ILE A 61 6.54 -19.03 0.43
N LYS A 62 7.02 -18.86 -0.80
CA LYS A 62 8.00 -17.82 -1.12
C LYS A 62 7.38 -16.42 -1.03
N LEU A 63 8.21 -15.41 -0.70
CA LEU A 63 7.79 -14.02 -0.58
C LEU A 63 8.44 -13.17 -1.67
N VAL A 64 7.63 -12.44 -2.42
CA VAL A 64 8.06 -11.36 -3.32
C VAL A 64 8.10 -10.05 -2.52
N ALA A 65 9.28 -9.48 -2.36
CA ALA A 65 9.50 -8.24 -1.60
C ALA A 65 10.41 -7.29 -2.37
N PRO A 66 9.91 -6.54 -3.37
CA PRO A 66 10.71 -5.73 -4.26
C PRO A 66 11.49 -4.63 -3.52
N TYR A 67 12.52 -4.12 -4.16
CA TYR A 67 13.20 -2.91 -3.73
C TYR A 67 12.39 -1.70 -4.21
N GLN A 68 11.76 -0.98 -3.26
CA GLN A 68 10.90 0.15 -3.53
C GLN A 68 11.73 1.40 -3.85
N VAL A 69 11.50 1.99 -5.02
CA VAL A 69 12.27 3.12 -5.57
C VAL A 69 11.42 4.40 -5.74
N HIS A 70 10.19 4.40 -5.20
CA HIS A 70 9.20 5.47 -5.33
C HIS A 70 8.85 5.76 -6.81
N GLY A 71 8.78 4.68 -7.59
CA GLY A 71 8.39 4.68 -9.00
C GLY A 71 6.91 4.34 -9.21
N THR A 72 6.62 3.77 -10.40
CA THR A 72 5.28 3.29 -10.79
C THR A 72 5.31 1.87 -11.34
N HIS A 73 6.49 1.21 -11.32
CA HIS A 73 6.63 -0.14 -11.84
C HIS A 73 5.97 -1.16 -10.93
N ILE A 74 5.27 -2.12 -11.53
CA ILE A 74 4.66 -3.26 -10.84
C ILE A 74 5.20 -4.58 -11.40
N ILE A 75 5.29 -5.59 -10.55
CA ILE A 75 5.73 -6.95 -10.92
C ILE A 75 4.69 -7.98 -10.48
N PRO A 76 4.63 -9.17 -11.11
CA PRO A 76 3.75 -10.25 -10.64
C PRO A 76 4.29 -10.90 -9.36
N SER A 77 3.37 -11.40 -8.53
CA SER A 77 3.70 -12.27 -7.39
C SER A 77 4.03 -13.68 -7.89
N SER A 78 5.28 -13.86 -8.29
CA SER A 78 5.82 -15.11 -8.83
C SER A 78 7.09 -15.51 -8.11
N SER A 79 7.29 -16.79 -7.87
CA SER A 79 8.48 -17.34 -7.24
C SER A 79 9.80 -16.99 -7.96
N SER A 80 9.73 -16.59 -9.23
CA SER A 80 10.88 -16.09 -10.00
C SER A 80 11.37 -14.71 -9.51
N PHE A 81 10.54 -13.94 -8.80
CA PHE A 81 10.88 -12.64 -8.22
C PHE A 81 10.98 -12.67 -6.69
N ALA A 82 10.88 -13.87 -6.09
CA ALA A 82 10.87 -14.03 -4.65
C ALA A 82 12.27 -13.87 -4.03
N LEU A 83 12.28 -13.59 -2.73
CA LEU A 83 13.50 -13.53 -1.92
C LEU A 83 14.42 -14.73 -2.17
N PRO A 84 15.75 -14.53 -2.23
CA PRO A 84 16.46 -13.28 -1.93
C PRO A 84 16.49 -12.27 -3.07
N LEU A 85 15.90 -12.55 -4.23
CA LEU A 85 15.81 -11.60 -5.34
C LEU A 85 14.87 -10.46 -4.98
N ARG A 86 15.32 -9.22 -5.23
CA ARG A 86 14.56 -8.02 -4.94
C ARG A 86 14.62 -7.06 -6.14
N PRO A 87 13.83 -7.30 -7.20
CA PRO A 87 13.77 -6.39 -8.33
C PRO A 87 13.19 -5.03 -7.90
N GLU A 88 13.56 -3.96 -8.62
CA GLU A 88 13.00 -2.63 -8.38
C GLU A 88 11.54 -2.57 -8.81
N ALA A 89 10.64 -2.34 -7.86
CA ALA A 89 9.22 -2.10 -8.11
C ALA A 89 8.55 -1.45 -6.90
N ASP A 90 7.47 -0.72 -7.15
CA ASP A 90 6.63 -0.09 -6.13
C ASP A 90 5.21 -0.69 -6.10
N GLY A 91 4.99 -1.81 -6.78
CA GLY A 91 3.76 -2.58 -6.70
C GLY A 91 3.96 -4.04 -7.05
N VAL A 92 3.03 -4.87 -6.55
CA VAL A 92 2.99 -6.31 -6.85
C VAL A 92 1.54 -6.70 -7.15
N ILE A 93 1.33 -7.36 -8.31
CA ILE A 93 0.03 -7.92 -8.67
C ILE A 93 -0.04 -9.40 -8.30
N ILE A 94 -1.14 -9.77 -7.65
CA ILE A 94 -1.48 -11.13 -7.23
C ILE A 94 -2.74 -11.56 -8.00
N ASN A 95 -2.72 -12.74 -8.59
CA ASN A 95 -3.86 -13.33 -9.30
C ASN A 95 -3.92 -14.85 -9.02
N SER A 96 -4.86 -15.55 -9.62
CA SER A 96 -5.05 -17.00 -9.40
C SER A 96 -3.81 -17.84 -9.75
N ALA A 97 -2.96 -17.37 -10.67
CA ALA A 97 -1.73 -18.04 -11.06
C ALA A 97 -0.53 -17.72 -10.14
N SER A 98 -0.66 -16.79 -9.21
CA SER A 98 0.42 -16.41 -8.28
C SER A 98 0.78 -17.58 -7.37
N ASP A 99 2.08 -17.91 -7.32
CA ASP A 99 2.67 -19.00 -6.53
C ASP A 99 3.45 -18.52 -5.30
N SER A 100 3.38 -17.22 -5.02
CA SER A 100 4.11 -16.55 -3.95
C SER A 100 3.23 -15.52 -3.27
N MET A 101 3.53 -15.21 -2.01
CA MET A 101 3.00 -14.03 -1.33
C MET A 101 3.78 -12.79 -1.72
N ALA A 102 3.20 -11.63 -1.46
CA ALA A 102 3.80 -10.33 -1.76
C ALA A 102 3.82 -9.42 -0.53
N SER A 103 4.87 -8.60 -0.41
CA SER A 103 4.97 -7.61 0.66
C SER A 103 5.57 -6.30 0.19
N LEU A 104 5.11 -5.20 0.82
CA LEU A 104 5.67 -3.86 0.69
C LEU A 104 5.87 -3.24 2.08
N ARG A 105 6.77 -2.26 2.20
CA ARG A 105 7.18 -1.66 3.48
C ARG A 105 6.99 -0.16 3.46
N PHE A 106 6.60 0.42 4.61
CA PHE A 106 6.20 1.81 4.68
C PHE A 106 6.68 2.48 5.97
N ALA A 107 7.03 3.75 5.85
CA ALA A 107 7.12 4.73 6.91
C ALA A 107 6.78 6.08 6.26
N ASP A 108 5.57 6.55 6.51
CA ASP A 108 4.90 7.73 5.92
C ASP A 108 4.22 7.51 4.55
N CYS A 109 4.79 6.75 3.63
CA CYS A 109 4.12 6.42 2.37
C CYS A 109 2.87 5.58 2.61
N SER A 110 1.88 5.70 1.71
CA SER A 110 0.59 5.01 1.84
C SER A 110 0.66 3.57 1.32
N PRO A 111 0.34 2.56 2.15
CA PRO A 111 -0.05 1.25 1.65
C PRO A 111 -1.37 1.38 0.88
N VAL A 112 -1.42 0.91 -0.36
CA VAL A 112 -2.67 0.87 -1.13
C VAL A 112 -2.88 -0.55 -1.62
N VAL A 113 -4.08 -1.08 -1.39
CA VAL A 113 -4.53 -2.36 -1.94
C VAL A 113 -5.72 -2.09 -2.82
N ILE A 114 -5.71 -2.65 -4.03
CA ILE A 114 -6.82 -2.55 -4.97
C ILE A 114 -7.15 -3.98 -5.39
N ALA A 115 -8.42 -4.36 -5.38
CA ALA A 115 -8.83 -5.70 -5.75
C ALA A 115 -10.16 -5.71 -6.52
N SER A 116 -10.29 -6.68 -7.43
CA SER A 116 -11.52 -6.94 -8.19
C SER A 116 -11.67 -8.43 -8.43
N ASP A 117 -12.92 -8.88 -8.55
CA ASP A 117 -13.28 -10.25 -8.94
C ASP A 117 -13.49 -10.41 -10.45
N SER A 118 -13.29 -9.35 -11.23
CA SER A 118 -13.67 -9.29 -12.65
C SER A 118 -12.55 -8.74 -13.53
N PRO A 119 -12.36 -9.29 -14.77
CA PRO A 119 -13.00 -10.51 -15.30
C PRO A 119 -12.53 -11.78 -14.59
N GLU A 120 -11.30 -11.82 -14.12
CA GLU A 120 -10.69 -12.85 -13.27
C GLU A 120 -10.25 -12.17 -11.97
N PRO A 121 -10.27 -12.86 -10.80
CA PRO A 121 -9.85 -12.27 -9.54
C PRO A 121 -8.39 -11.81 -9.55
N TRP A 122 -8.15 -10.58 -9.12
CA TRP A 122 -6.81 -10.03 -8.91
C TRP A 122 -6.77 -9.08 -7.71
N MET A 123 -5.59 -8.96 -7.12
CA MET A 123 -5.27 -7.99 -6.07
C MET A 123 -3.94 -7.32 -6.38
N LEU A 124 -3.88 -6.01 -6.18
CA LEU A 124 -2.70 -5.18 -6.43
C LEU A 124 -2.29 -4.50 -5.13
N LEU A 125 -1.05 -4.70 -4.72
CA LEU A 125 -0.41 -4.02 -3.60
C LEU A 125 0.45 -2.89 -4.17
N LEU A 126 0.30 -1.65 -3.68
CA LEU A 126 1.07 -0.49 -4.12
C LEU A 126 1.73 0.24 -2.96
N HIS A 127 2.93 0.73 -3.20
CA HIS A 127 3.65 1.67 -2.37
C HIS A 127 3.49 3.09 -2.95
N SER A 128 2.54 3.85 -2.42
CA SER A 128 2.23 5.18 -2.92
C SER A 128 2.76 6.26 -1.96
N GLY A 129 4.02 6.63 -2.13
CA GLY A 129 4.62 7.81 -1.52
C GLY A 129 4.45 9.05 -2.39
N PHE A 130 4.95 10.21 -1.94
CA PHE A 130 4.84 11.49 -2.67
C PHE A 130 5.24 11.36 -4.15
N ALA A 131 6.41 10.77 -4.44
CA ALA A 131 6.91 10.69 -5.82
C ALA A 131 6.08 9.70 -6.67
N GLY A 132 5.66 8.55 -6.13
CA GLY A 132 4.80 7.59 -6.82
C GLY A 132 3.41 8.17 -7.08
N THR A 133 2.84 8.88 -6.10
CA THR A 133 1.55 9.58 -6.23
C THR A 133 1.63 10.69 -7.28
N SER A 134 2.70 11.52 -7.27
CA SER A 134 2.92 12.55 -8.31
C SER A 134 3.02 11.98 -9.73
N LYS A 135 3.49 10.74 -9.87
CA LYS A 135 3.59 10.03 -11.15
C LYS A 135 2.34 9.21 -11.47
N ASN A 136 1.29 9.33 -10.65
CA ASN A 136 0.04 8.58 -10.78
C ASN A 136 0.25 7.06 -10.80
N ILE A 137 0.90 6.52 -9.75
CA ILE A 137 1.12 5.07 -9.64
C ILE A 137 -0.18 4.27 -9.69
N VAL A 138 -1.28 4.79 -9.14
CA VAL A 138 -2.61 4.15 -9.18
C VAL A 138 -3.09 3.98 -10.62
N GLY A 139 -3.17 5.07 -11.37
CA GLY A 139 -3.65 5.02 -12.76
C GLY A 139 -2.73 4.22 -13.67
N SER A 140 -1.40 4.37 -13.51
CA SER A 140 -0.41 3.61 -14.28
C SER A 140 -0.53 2.11 -14.03
N SER A 141 -0.73 1.70 -12.77
CA SER A 141 -0.86 0.29 -12.40
C SER A 141 -2.16 -0.32 -12.90
N LEU A 142 -3.29 0.38 -12.74
CA LEU A 142 -4.58 -0.10 -13.24
C LEU A 142 -4.58 -0.22 -14.77
N SER A 143 -4.00 0.74 -15.47
CA SER A 143 -3.87 0.69 -16.93
C SER A 143 -2.99 -0.47 -17.43
N ALA A 144 -2.10 -1.01 -16.59
CA ALA A 144 -1.29 -2.18 -16.90
C ALA A 144 -2.03 -3.51 -16.71
N ILE A 145 -3.19 -3.53 -16.06
CA ILE A 145 -4.02 -4.72 -15.90
C ILE A 145 -4.69 -5.03 -17.24
N SER A 146 -4.51 -6.26 -17.72
CA SER A 146 -5.09 -6.71 -18.98
C SER A 146 -6.61 -6.57 -18.97
N GLY A 147 -7.15 -5.86 -19.98
CA GLY A 147 -8.59 -5.63 -20.11
C GLY A 147 -9.17 -4.62 -19.13
N TRP A 148 -8.34 -3.81 -18.44
CA TRP A 148 -8.85 -2.74 -17.58
C TRP A 148 -9.76 -1.79 -18.35
N ASP A 149 -10.98 -1.63 -17.88
CA ASP A 149 -11.94 -0.63 -18.33
C ASP A 149 -12.60 0.04 -17.12
N ALA A 150 -12.37 1.33 -16.99
CA ALA A 150 -12.86 2.12 -15.85
C ALA A 150 -14.39 2.10 -15.70
N VAL A 151 -15.13 1.99 -16.81
CA VAL A 151 -16.61 2.04 -16.80
C VAL A 151 -17.20 0.73 -16.29
N SER A 152 -16.71 -0.41 -16.76
CA SER A 152 -17.23 -1.74 -16.40
C SER A 152 -16.56 -2.30 -15.14
N MET A 153 -15.26 -2.15 -15.02
CA MET A 153 -14.48 -2.75 -13.92
C MET A 153 -14.42 -1.85 -12.70
N GLY A 154 -14.39 -0.53 -12.86
CA GLY A 154 -14.25 0.40 -11.73
C GLY A 154 -15.33 0.22 -10.66
N LYS A 155 -16.57 -0.03 -11.06
CA LYS A 155 -17.69 -0.25 -10.12
C LYS A 155 -17.58 -1.54 -9.30
N ARG A 156 -16.84 -2.54 -9.80
CA ARG A 156 -16.61 -3.84 -9.13
C ARG A 156 -15.27 -3.88 -8.40
N THR A 157 -14.48 -2.83 -8.52
CA THR A 157 -13.17 -2.72 -7.90
C THR A 157 -13.30 -2.01 -6.57
N LEU A 158 -12.58 -2.52 -5.57
CA LEU A 158 -12.49 -1.97 -4.23
C LEU A 158 -11.05 -1.55 -3.96
N ALA A 159 -10.88 -0.53 -3.11
CA ALA A 159 -9.57 -0.06 -2.71
C ALA A 159 -9.49 0.20 -1.20
N TRP A 160 -8.33 -0.09 -0.62
CA TRP A 160 -8.01 0.15 0.78
C TRP A 160 -6.72 0.98 0.84
N ILE A 161 -6.80 2.11 1.53
CA ILE A 161 -5.64 2.99 1.79
C ILE A 161 -5.29 2.85 3.26
N GLY A 162 -4.12 2.31 3.55
CA GLY A 162 -3.63 2.13 4.92
C GLY A 162 -3.12 3.43 5.55
N PRO A 163 -2.61 3.35 6.80
CA PRO A 163 -2.09 4.52 7.53
C PRO A 163 -0.92 5.16 6.79
N SER A 164 -0.91 6.50 6.75
CA SER A 164 0.11 7.29 6.06
C SER A 164 0.26 8.67 6.66
N ILE A 165 1.31 9.41 6.30
CA ILE A 165 1.53 10.77 6.80
C ILE A 165 0.42 11.72 6.33
N CYS A 166 -0.12 12.54 7.25
CA CYS A 166 -1.18 13.49 6.92
C CYS A 166 -0.64 14.78 6.29
N LYS A 167 -1.53 15.54 5.64
CA LYS A 167 -1.24 16.85 5.01
C LYS A 167 -0.52 17.82 5.96
N ARG A 168 -0.88 17.83 7.25
CA ARG A 168 -0.26 18.72 8.25
C ARG A 168 1.20 18.38 8.51
N CYS A 169 1.55 17.11 8.51
CA CYS A 169 2.90 16.62 8.82
C CYS A 169 3.79 16.54 7.56
N TYR A 170 3.20 16.45 6.37
CA TYR A 170 3.97 16.33 5.13
C TYR A 170 4.06 17.66 4.38
N SER A 171 5.22 18.30 4.46
CA SER A 171 5.51 19.54 3.74
C SER A 171 6.85 19.49 3.00
N ARG A 172 6.94 20.26 1.93
CA ARG A 172 8.13 20.41 1.08
C ARG A 172 8.35 21.89 0.77
N LYS A 173 9.60 22.29 0.48
CA LYS A 173 9.89 23.64 0.00
C LYS A 173 9.21 23.87 -1.35
N LYS A 174 8.61 25.04 -1.55
CA LYS A 174 7.90 25.38 -2.79
C LYS A 174 8.83 25.42 -4.00
N ASP A 175 10.07 25.87 -3.82
CA ASP A 175 11.08 26.02 -4.88
C ASP A 175 11.81 24.71 -5.25
N ASP A 176 11.54 23.61 -4.55
CA ASP A 176 12.07 22.29 -4.90
C ASP A 176 11.47 21.83 -6.25
N PRO A 177 12.31 21.39 -7.23
CA PRO A 177 11.83 20.98 -8.54
C PRO A 177 10.75 19.89 -8.52
N SER A 178 10.86 18.93 -7.60
CA SER A 178 9.87 17.85 -7.47
C SER A 178 8.56 18.38 -6.87
N THR A 179 8.60 19.43 -6.04
CA THR A 179 7.42 20.11 -5.52
C THR A 179 6.71 20.87 -6.63
N LEU A 180 7.46 21.62 -7.43
CA LEU A 180 6.90 22.35 -8.60
C LEU A 180 6.22 21.39 -9.59
N ASN A 181 6.84 20.24 -9.85
CA ASN A 181 6.22 19.22 -10.70
C ASN A 181 4.92 18.66 -10.07
N ALA A 182 4.93 18.39 -8.77
CA ALA A 182 3.76 17.87 -8.07
C ALA A 182 2.58 18.86 -8.05
N LEU A 183 2.82 20.18 -8.02
CA LEU A 183 1.77 21.20 -8.10
C LEU A 183 0.99 21.13 -9.43
N ASN A 184 1.58 20.58 -10.50
CA ASN A 184 0.92 20.37 -11.78
C ASN A 184 0.16 19.04 -11.89
N THR A 185 0.40 18.10 -10.95
CA THR A 185 -0.16 16.75 -11.02
C THR A 185 -1.15 16.44 -9.90
N PHE A 186 -0.99 17.05 -8.73
CA PHE A 186 -1.94 16.92 -7.64
C PHE A 186 -3.19 17.76 -7.88
N SER A 187 -4.34 17.23 -7.51
CA SER A 187 -5.60 17.96 -7.48
C SER A 187 -5.51 19.17 -6.53
N PRO A 188 -6.03 20.35 -6.88
CA PRO A 188 -5.87 21.59 -6.09
C PRO A 188 -6.32 21.49 -4.63
N GLU A 189 -7.31 20.67 -4.32
CA GLU A 189 -7.81 20.42 -2.97
C GLU A 189 -6.83 19.60 -2.10
N ASN A 190 -5.93 18.85 -2.73
CA ASN A 190 -5.00 17.94 -2.06
C ASN A 190 -3.67 18.58 -1.68
N PHE A 191 -3.49 19.89 -1.90
CA PHE A 191 -2.36 20.62 -1.35
C PHE A 191 -2.75 21.99 -0.80
N SER A 192 -1.84 22.62 -0.09
CA SER A 192 -1.99 24.02 0.35
C SER A 192 -0.61 24.64 0.57
N GLU A 193 -0.49 25.92 0.26
CA GLU A 193 0.73 26.68 0.41
C GLU A 193 0.70 27.55 1.66
N LYS A 194 1.81 27.53 2.43
CA LYS A 194 1.98 28.40 3.59
C LYS A 194 3.45 28.68 3.84
N ASN A 195 3.84 29.95 3.96
CA ASN A 195 5.20 30.37 4.34
C ASN A 195 6.32 29.73 3.48
N GLY A 196 6.15 29.69 2.15
CA GLY A 196 7.12 29.09 1.24
C GLY A 196 7.19 27.55 1.27
N MET A 197 6.31 26.91 2.03
CA MET A 197 6.13 25.47 2.07
C MET A 197 4.83 25.06 1.39
N VAL A 198 4.84 23.88 0.78
CA VAL A 198 3.65 23.23 0.24
C VAL A 198 3.36 22.00 1.09
N HIS A 199 2.15 21.91 1.60
CA HIS A 199 1.62 20.78 2.35
C HIS A 199 0.78 19.92 1.43
N PHE A 200 1.11 18.63 1.29
CA PHE A 200 0.42 17.71 0.40
C PHE A 200 -0.43 16.70 1.17
N ASP A 201 -1.66 16.48 0.73
CA ASP A 201 -2.51 15.36 1.14
C ASP A 201 -2.33 14.19 0.17
N ILE A 202 -1.34 13.34 0.49
CA ILE A 202 -1.01 12.17 -0.35
C ILE A 202 -2.20 11.20 -0.41
N ARG A 203 -2.87 10.96 0.73
CA ARG A 203 -4.04 10.08 0.83
C ARG A 203 -5.22 10.62 0.04
N GLY A 204 -5.50 11.91 0.16
CA GLY A 204 -6.51 12.60 -0.63
C GLY A 204 -6.25 12.48 -2.13
N GLU A 205 -5.01 12.64 -2.56
CA GLU A 205 -4.63 12.50 -3.97
C GLU A 205 -4.78 11.06 -4.47
N ILE A 206 -4.37 10.05 -3.69
CA ILE A 206 -4.59 8.63 -4.01
C ILE A 206 -6.09 8.36 -4.21
N ARG A 207 -6.94 8.91 -3.33
CA ARG A 207 -8.41 8.79 -3.45
C ARG A 207 -8.91 9.44 -4.73
N SER A 208 -8.42 10.63 -5.07
CA SER A 208 -8.76 11.32 -6.33
C SER A 208 -8.37 10.48 -7.55
N GLN A 209 -7.16 9.91 -7.57
CA GLN A 209 -6.69 9.04 -8.65
C GLN A 209 -7.53 7.77 -8.80
N LEU A 210 -7.91 7.12 -7.69
CA LEU A 210 -8.81 5.95 -7.71
C LEU A 210 -10.17 6.31 -8.32
N MET A 211 -10.75 7.44 -7.93
CA MET A 211 -12.03 7.92 -8.49
C MET A 211 -11.91 8.26 -9.98
N GLN A 212 -10.81 8.87 -10.41
CA GLN A 212 -10.52 9.13 -11.82
C GLN A 212 -10.39 7.84 -12.64
N CYS A 213 -9.94 6.74 -12.00
CA CYS A 213 -9.93 5.40 -12.60
C CYS A 213 -11.30 4.69 -12.57
N GLY A 214 -12.37 5.37 -12.14
CA GLY A 214 -13.75 4.86 -12.19
C GLY A 214 -14.23 4.18 -10.90
N LEU A 215 -13.46 4.14 -9.83
CA LEU A 215 -13.90 3.58 -8.55
C LEU A 215 -14.92 4.54 -7.89
N PRO A 216 -16.11 4.06 -7.49
CA PRO A 216 -17.02 4.85 -6.66
C PRO A 216 -16.37 5.21 -5.31
N TYR A 217 -16.70 6.37 -4.77
CA TYR A 217 -16.19 6.81 -3.47
C TYR A 217 -16.45 5.79 -2.34
N ASP A 218 -17.62 5.14 -2.36
CA ASP A 218 -18.03 4.16 -1.35
C ASP A 218 -17.23 2.84 -1.42
N ASN A 219 -16.53 2.60 -2.53
CA ASN A 219 -15.64 1.47 -2.72
C ASN A 219 -14.19 1.75 -2.27
N ILE A 220 -13.93 2.95 -1.72
CA ILE A 220 -12.59 3.36 -1.26
C ILE A 220 -12.61 3.47 0.26
N TYR A 221 -11.97 2.55 0.93
CA TYR A 221 -11.79 2.52 2.39
C TYR A 221 -10.45 3.16 2.77
N ALA A 222 -10.39 3.89 3.86
CA ALA A 222 -9.14 4.49 4.31
C ALA A 222 -9.00 4.47 5.84
N VAL A 223 -7.78 4.26 6.31
CA VAL A 223 -7.36 4.55 7.67
C VAL A 223 -6.95 6.02 7.72
N GLU A 224 -7.65 6.82 8.52
CA GLU A 224 -7.42 8.27 8.59
C GLU A 224 -6.24 8.64 9.52
N ASP A 225 -5.66 7.68 10.24
CA ASP A 225 -4.52 7.89 11.13
C ASP A 225 -3.28 8.38 10.36
N CYS A 226 -2.52 9.20 11.07
CA CYS A 226 -1.26 9.74 10.56
C CYS A 226 -0.08 9.01 11.19
N THR A 227 0.79 8.42 10.39
CA THR A 227 1.98 7.72 10.87
C THR A 227 2.90 8.58 11.74
N CYS A 228 2.97 9.89 11.47
CA CYS A 228 3.78 10.83 12.22
C CYS A 228 3.10 11.33 13.51
N CYS A 229 1.76 11.50 13.50
CA CYS A 229 1.02 11.94 14.71
C CYS A 229 0.82 10.78 15.69
N ASP A 230 0.58 9.58 15.16
CA ASP A 230 0.27 8.36 15.91
C ASP A 230 1.47 7.40 15.86
N ASN A 231 2.68 7.95 16.05
CA ASN A 231 3.94 7.21 15.91
C ASN A 231 4.10 6.08 16.94
N ASP A 232 3.33 6.08 18.00
CA ASP A 232 3.26 4.96 18.96
C ASP A 232 2.66 3.68 18.34
N PHE A 233 1.85 3.82 17.29
CA PHE A 233 1.21 2.70 16.59
C PHE A 233 1.84 2.40 15.22
N TYR A 234 2.51 3.39 14.61
CA TYR A 234 3.03 3.32 13.26
C TYR A 234 4.48 3.76 13.21
N TYR A 235 5.19 3.39 12.13
CA TYR A 235 6.53 3.93 11.85
C TYR A 235 6.43 5.16 10.95
N SER A 236 7.21 6.17 11.26
CA SER A 236 7.29 7.41 10.49
C SER A 236 8.75 7.84 10.29
N PHE A 237 9.17 7.91 9.05
CA PHE A 237 10.49 8.48 8.70
C PHE A 237 10.59 9.94 9.16
N ARG A 238 9.48 10.69 9.05
CA ARG A 238 9.39 12.09 9.48
C ARG A 238 9.52 12.22 11.00
N ALA A 239 9.04 11.26 11.78
CA ALA A 239 9.17 11.24 13.23
C ALA A 239 10.53 10.68 13.72
N GLY A 240 11.36 10.13 12.80
CA GLY A 240 12.71 9.67 13.14
C GLY A 240 12.92 8.16 13.03
N ASP A 241 11.94 7.37 12.61
CA ASP A 241 12.12 5.93 12.38
C ASP A 241 12.99 5.69 11.12
N GLY A 242 14.30 5.58 11.31
CA GLY A 242 15.26 5.43 10.22
C GLY A 242 15.12 4.11 9.45
N LYS A 243 14.86 3.00 10.14
CA LYS A 243 14.92 1.64 9.59
C LYS A 243 13.58 0.89 9.66
N SER A 244 12.94 0.85 10.83
CA SER A 244 11.72 0.07 11.04
C SER A 244 10.56 0.53 10.15
N ARG A 245 9.72 -0.42 9.72
CA ARG A 245 8.69 -0.21 8.70
C ARG A 245 7.38 -0.93 9.07
N ILE A 246 6.27 -0.31 8.71
CA ILE A 246 5.00 -1.01 8.52
C ILE A 246 5.18 -2.02 7.39
N PHE A 247 4.61 -3.20 7.54
CA PHE A 247 4.75 -4.30 6.60
C PHE A 247 3.36 -4.72 6.07
N LEU A 248 3.10 -4.48 4.79
CA LEU A 248 1.93 -4.98 4.09
C LEU A 248 2.24 -6.36 3.53
N LEU A 249 1.44 -7.35 3.89
CA LEU A 249 1.48 -8.70 3.36
C LEU A 249 0.18 -9.01 2.63
N GLY A 250 0.25 -9.62 1.47
CA GLY A 250 -0.91 -10.13 0.75
C GLY A 250 -0.61 -11.41 -0.02
N GLY A 251 -1.65 -12.20 -0.23
CA GLY A 251 -1.51 -13.50 -0.91
C GLY A 251 -2.85 -14.13 -1.27
N ASN A 252 -2.78 -15.32 -1.90
CA ASN A 252 -3.92 -16.17 -2.17
C ASN A 252 -4.31 -16.98 -0.94
N THR A 253 -5.59 -16.99 -0.55
CA THR A 253 -6.14 -17.78 0.57
C THR A 253 -6.04 -19.30 0.34
N THR A 254 -6.14 -19.74 -0.88
CA THR A 254 -6.02 -21.18 -1.23
C THR A 254 -4.66 -21.79 -0.90
N LYS A 255 -3.69 -20.99 -0.46
CA LYS A 255 -2.34 -21.40 -0.05
C LYS A 255 -2.08 -21.28 1.46
N GLU A 256 -3.11 -20.93 2.23
CA GLU A 256 -3.05 -20.84 3.70
C GLU A 256 -3.29 -22.18 4.42
N ALA A 257 -3.62 -23.26 3.74
CA ALA A 257 -3.95 -24.56 4.34
C ALA A 257 -2.74 -25.43 4.62
#